data_eaa36d68c77bcda20201e54669d518ec
#
_entry.id   eaa36d68c77bcda20201e54669d518ec
#
_cell.length_a   1.000
_cell.length_b   1.000
_cell.length_c   1.000
_cell.angle_alpha   90.00
_cell.angle_beta   90.00
_cell.angle_gamma   90.00
#
_symmetry.space_group_name_H-M   'P 1'
#
loop_
_entity.id
_entity.type
_entity.pdbx_description
1 polymer ?
#
loop_
_entity_poly.entity_id
_entity_poly.type
_entity_poly.pdbx_seq_one_letter_code
_entity_poly.pdbx_strand_id
1 'polypeptide(L)'
;MKNLIKSWNFIASMLFLSLSTFAQSDDATGLPGDHFDLRGALDLFKKASSPEEFEKLLNTESNHVNNLDLNEDGDIDYVKVIDNADGDGHAFILQVAVSENENQDIAVIELEKDGKESAIIQIIGDEDIYGESIIVEPNGDEDKKSNKKGPYMDEGFDDIVVVNVWSWPSVSFIYGPVYRPWVSPFRWAFYPTWWRPWRPLTWSVFHPFRVRYHSAFVIAPIHRTVRVHNVYAPRRVSSVTVTRRHSTAVNNYRVTRKTTTVHARGPQGGHVDAKRTTTKVTGPRGNSAKVTKTKVKRGRN
;
A
#
# COMPACT_ATOMS: atom_id res chain seq x y z
N MET A 1 -25.20 -53.18 -52.02
CA MET A 1 -23.93 -52.75 -51.46
C MET A 1 -24.12 -51.33 -50.94
N LYS A 2 -24.40 -51.19 -49.64
CA LYS A 2 -24.71 -49.93 -49.01
C LYS A 2 -23.59 -49.55 -48.05
N ASN A 3 -22.86 -48.49 -48.35
CA ASN A 3 -21.81 -47.92 -47.51
C ASN A 3 -22.46 -47.04 -46.47
N LEU A 4 -22.31 -47.42 -45.19
CA LEU A 4 -22.67 -46.62 -44.02
C LEU A 4 -21.47 -45.73 -43.68
N ILE A 5 -21.60 -44.46 -43.88
CA ILE A 5 -20.67 -43.41 -43.38
C ILE A 5 -21.08 -43.08 -41.97
N LYS A 6 -20.23 -43.47 -40.98
CA LYS A 6 -20.38 -43.03 -39.58
C LYS A 6 -19.79 -41.65 -39.46
N SER A 7 -20.65 -40.66 -39.27
CA SER A 7 -20.27 -39.29 -38.86
C SER A 7 -19.92 -39.29 -37.38
N TRP A 8 -18.65 -38.99 -37.09
CA TRP A 8 -18.15 -38.83 -35.74
C TRP A 8 -18.27 -37.34 -35.38
N ASN A 9 -19.25 -37.00 -34.58
CA ASN A 9 -19.38 -35.68 -34.03
C ASN A 9 -18.37 -35.49 -32.92
N PHE A 10 -17.29 -34.73 -33.23
CA PHE A 10 -16.38 -34.20 -32.22
C PHE A 10 -17.03 -33.01 -31.54
N ILE A 11 -17.58 -33.23 -30.34
CA ILE A 11 -17.97 -32.16 -29.44
C ILE A 11 -16.69 -31.63 -28.80
N ALA A 12 -16.14 -30.54 -29.34
CA ALA A 12 -15.09 -29.76 -28.70
C ALA A 12 -15.70 -29.04 -27.49
N SER A 13 -15.56 -29.64 -26.31
CA SER A 13 -15.88 -28.97 -25.06
C SER A 13 -14.85 -27.86 -24.83
N MET A 14 -15.23 -26.63 -25.17
CA MET A 14 -14.43 -25.44 -24.95
C MET A 14 -14.50 -25.10 -23.46
N LEU A 15 -13.49 -25.59 -22.72
CA LEU A 15 -13.30 -25.27 -21.32
C LEU A 15 -12.91 -23.78 -21.23
N PHE A 16 -13.89 -22.92 -20.96
CA PHE A 16 -13.63 -21.54 -20.57
C PHE A 16 -12.94 -21.57 -19.21
N LEU A 17 -11.59 -21.50 -19.20
CA LEU A 17 -10.85 -21.06 -18.04
C LEU A 17 -11.19 -19.58 -17.86
N SER A 18 -12.12 -19.28 -16.96
CA SER A 18 -12.29 -17.94 -16.43
C SER A 18 -11.01 -17.60 -15.64
N LEU A 19 -10.08 -16.90 -16.28
CA LEU A 19 -9.05 -16.14 -15.59
C LEU A 19 -9.81 -15.11 -14.74
N SER A 20 -9.96 -15.43 -13.47
CA SER A 20 -10.35 -14.43 -12.48
C SER A 20 -9.18 -13.46 -12.36
N THR A 21 -9.17 -12.44 -13.20
CA THR A 21 -8.39 -11.23 -12.93
C THR A 21 -8.84 -10.74 -11.57
N PHE A 22 -7.92 -10.72 -10.61
CA PHE A 22 -8.15 -10.10 -9.31
C PHE A 22 -8.27 -8.59 -9.56
N ALA A 23 -9.46 -8.16 -9.94
CA ALA A 23 -9.86 -6.79 -9.76
C ALA A 23 -9.92 -6.59 -8.24
N GLN A 24 -8.92 -5.91 -7.67
CA GLN A 24 -9.08 -5.27 -6.38
C GLN A 24 -10.33 -4.41 -6.53
N SER A 25 -11.34 -4.62 -5.70
CA SER A 25 -12.59 -3.88 -5.82
C SER A 25 -12.27 -2.40 -5.73
N ASP A 26 -12.46 -1.69 -6.86
CA ASP A 26 -12.25 -0.25 -6.96
C ASP A 26 -13.41 0.54 -6.32
N ASP A 27 -14.15 -0.11 -5.43
CA ASP A 27 -15.25 0.51 -4.71
C ASP A 27 -14.72 1.35 -3.55
N ALA A 28 -15.28 2.54 -3.37
CA ALA A 28 -15.00 3.38 -2.20
C ALA A 28 -15.24 2.62 -0.90
N THR A 29 -14.27 2.67 0.02
CA THR A 29 -14.41 2.06 1.35
C THR A 29 -15.27 2.90 2.28
N GLY A 30 -15.43 4.19 1.98
CA GLY A 30 -16.07 5.21 2.83
C GLY A 30 -15.18 5.64 3.99
N LEU A 31 -13.90 5.29 3.96
CA LEU A 31 -12.88 5.71 4.92
C LEU A 31 -12.13 6.94 4.39
N PRO A 32 -11.54 7.76 5.28
CA PRO A 32 -10.72 8.91 4.86
C PRO A 32 -9.59 8.51 3.90
N GLY A 33 -9.03 7.30 4.02
CA GLY A 33 -7.98 6.77 3.15
C GLY A 33 -8.35 6.64 1.68
N ASP A 34 -9.65 6.68 1.33
CA ASP A 34 -10.09 6.79 -0.07
C ASP A 34 -9.62 8.10 -0.71
N HIS A 35 -9.31 9.10 0.11
CA HIS A 35 -8.95 10.45 -0.30
C HIS A 35 -7.45 10.76 -0.17
N PHE A 36 -6.60 9.74 0.11
CA PHE A 36 -5.14 9.90 0.07
C PHE A 36 -4.48 8.71 -0.60
N ASP A 37 -3.61 8.97 -1.58
CA ASP A 37 -2.96 7.91 -2.34
C ASP A 37 -1.56 7.59 -1.81
N LEU A 38 -1.42 6.47 -1.07
CA LEU A 38 -0.13 5.99 -0.55
C LEU A 38 0.90 5.72 -1.66
N ARG A 39 0.45 5.16 -2.80
CA ARG A 39 1.35 4.89 -3.94
C ARG A 39 1.82 6.18 -4.58
N GLY A 40 0.89 7.12 -4.75
CA GLY A 40 1.21 8.46 -5.23
C GLY A 40 2.15 9.21 -4.30
N ALA A 41 1.95 9.14 -2.99
CA ALA A 41 2.86 9.73 -2.01
C ALA A 41 4.28 9.15 -2.13
N LEU A 42 4.41 7.83 -2.29
CA LEU A 42 5.70 7.20 -2.46
C LEU A 42 6.37 7.57 -3.80
N ASP A 43 5.59 7.76 -4.86
CA ASP A 43 6.09 8.27 -6.15
C ASP A 43 6.59 9.71 -6.05
N LEU A 44 5.88 10.57 -5.32
CA LEU A 44 6.32 11.94 -5.06
C LEU A 44 7.60 11.96 -4.19
N PHE A 45 7.68 11.09 -3.18
CA PHE A 45 8.89 10.94 -2.37
C PHE A 45 10.09 10.51 -3.23
N LYS A 46 9.89 9.55 -4.14
CA LYS A 46 10.91 9.11 -5.09
C LYS A 46 11.46 10.26 -5.94
N LYS A 47 10.59 11.19 -6.37
CA LYS A 47 10.93 12.29 -7.30
C LYS A 47 11.49 13.51 -6.61
N ALA A 48 11.13 13.74 -5.36
CA ALA A 48 11.57 14.90 -4.59
C ALA A 48 13.08 14.90 -4.36
N SER A 49 13.70 16.07 -4.36
CA SER A 49 15.11 16.26 -4.04
C SER A 49 15.37 16.48 -2.56
N SER A 50 14.32 16.74 -1.78
CA SER A 50 14.37 16.94 -0.33
C SER A 50 13.02 16.67 0.33
N PRO A 51 12.97 16.43 1.65
CA PRO A 51 11.69 16.31 2.38
C PRO A 51 10.82 17.57 2.32
N GLU A 52 11.41 18.75 2.23
CA GLU A 52 10.69 20.01 2.03
C GLU A 52 9.99 20.03 0.68
N GLU A 53 10.69 19.66 -0.39
CA GLU A 53 10.09 19.54 -1.72
C GLU A 53 9.00 18.47 -1.75
N PHE A 54 9.24 17.33 -1.09
CA PHE A 54 8.24 16.28 -0.96
C PHE A 54 6.95 16.79 -0.30
N GLU A 55 7.07 17.54 0.82
CA GLU A 55 5.92 18.16 1.48
C GLU A 55 5.18 19.11 0.53
N LYS A 56 5.91 19.91 -0.25
CA LYS A 56 5.32 20.78 -1.26
C LYS A 56 4.57 20.00 -2.33
N LEU A 57 5.17 18.91 -2.84
CA LEU A 57 4.54 18.06 -3.86
C LEU A 57 3.26 17.39 -3.35
N LEU A 58 3.24 16.91 -2.09
CA LEU A 58 2.02 16.37 -1.46
C LEU A 58 0.88 17.37 -1.46
N ASN A 59 1.20 18.65 -1.23
CA ASN A 59 0.23 19.76 -1.11
C ASN A 59 0.08 20.54 -2.42
N THR A 60 0.37 19.94 -3.56
CA THR A 60 0.15 20.52 -4.87
C THR A 60 -1.07 19.84 -5.54
N GLU A 61 -2.14 20.60 -5.79
CA GLU A 61 -3.42 20.11 -6.31
C GLU A 61 -3.26 19.23 -7.56
N SER A 62 -2.45 19.67 -8.54
CA SER A 62 -2.26 18.97 -9.81
C SER A 62 -1.61 17.59 -9.69
N ASN A 63 -1.03 17.25 -8.55
CA ASN A 63 -0.47 15.92 -8.30
C ASN A 63 -1.53 14.88 -7.97
N HIS A 64 -2.72 15.31 -7.51
CA HIS A 64 -3.85 14.44 -7.17
C HIS A 64 -3.48 13.30 -6.20
N VAL A 65 -2.64 13.57 -5.21
CA VAL A 65 -2.25 12.61 -4.17
C VAL A 65 -3.02 12.88 -2.89
N ASN A 66 -3.13 14.15 -2.50
CA ASN A 66 -3.88 14.60 -1.35
C ASN A 66 -5.26 15.13 -1.76
N ASN A 67 -6.31 14.56 -1.20
CA ASN A 67 -7.71 14.97 -1.35
C ASN A 67 -8.43 14.87 0.02
N LEU A 68 -7.67 14.97 1.13
CA LEU A 68 -8.19 14.84 2.49
C LEU A 68 -8.90 16.09 2.96
N ASP A 69 -10.03 15.89 3.64
CA ASP A 69 -10.76 16.87 4.43
C ASP A 69 -11.20 16.17 5.72
N LEU A 70 -10.29 16.10 6.71
CA LEU A 70 -10.50 15.35 7.96
C LEU A 70 -11.29 16.16 8.98
N ASN A 71 -11.26 17.49 8.85
CA ASN A 71 -12.01 18.39 9.71
C ASN A 71 -13.42 18.66 9.18
N GLU A 72 -13.74 18.24 7.92
CA GLU A 72 -15.01 18.41 7.20
C GLU A 72 -15.44 19.87 7.05
N ASP A 73 -14.46 20.78 6.83
CA ASP A 73 -14.75 22.19 6.55
C ASP A 73 -15.02 22.47 5.06
N GLY A 74 -14.85 21.46 4.21
CA GLY A 74 -15.07 21.51 2.77
C GLY A 74 -13.87 21.98 1.97
N ASP A 75 -12.72 22.11 2.59
CA ASP A 75 -11.44 22.44 1.99
C ASP A 75 -10.41 21.34 2.26
N ILE A 76 -9.42 21.19 1.37
CA ILE A 76 -8.36 20.19 1.53
C ILE A 76 -7.44 20.55 2.69
N ASP A 77 -7.15 19.55 3.52
CA ASP A 77 -6.18 19.68 4.62
C ASP A 77 -4.73 19.66 4.12
N TYR A 78 -3.88 20.46 4.76
CA TYR A 78 -2.45 20.50 4.52
C TYR A 78 -1.73 19.33 5.19
N VAL A 79 -0.98 18.54 4.42
CA VAL A 79 -0.18 17.41 4.92
C VAL A 79 1.21 17.89 5.26
N LYS A 80 1.57 17.83 6.54
CA LYS A 80 2.92 18.11 7.05
C LYS A 80 3.79 16.88 6.96
N VAL A 81 5.11 17.08 6.81
CA VAL A 81 6.12 16.02 6.85
C VAL A 81 7.03 16.22 8.05
N ILE A 82 7.21 15.16 8.85
CA ILE A 82 8.06 15.17 10.04
C ILE A 82 8.97 13.95 9.97
N ASP A 83 10.29 14.14 9.94
CA ASP A 83 11.27 13.05 9.99
C ASP A 83 11.69 12.75 11.42
N ASN A 84 11.39 11.55 11.88
CA ASN A 84 11.93 10.99 13.12
C ASN A 84 13.06 10.01 12.76
N ALA A 85 14.30 10.49 12.85
CA ALA A 85 15.49 9.72 12.55
C ALA A 85 16.01 8.96 13.78
N ASP A 86 16.49 7.72 13.55
CA ASP A 86 17.25 6.92 14.51
C ASP A 86 18.34 6.11 13.80
N GLY A 87 19.58 6.55 13.95
CA GLY A 87 20.73 5.99 13.21
C GLY A 87 20.53 6.08 11.70
N ASP A 88 20.52 4.92 11.04
CA ASP A 88 20.34 4.79 9.59
C ASP A 88 18.85 4.60 9.19
N GLY A 89 17.92 4.81 10.12
CA GLY A 89 16.47 4.70 9.90
C GLY A 89 15.80 6.07 9.96
N HIS A 90 14.85 6.31 9.05
CA HIS A 90 14.05 7.52 8.95
C HIS A 90 12.57 7.20 8.86
N ALA A 91 11.77 7.75 9.79
CA ALA A 91 10.32 7.66 9.77
C ALA A 91 9.74 9.03 9.37
N PHE A 92 9.34 9.18 8.11
CA PHE A 92 8.68 10.40 7.63
C PHE A 92 7.18 10.30 7.89
N ILE A 93 6.73 10.97 8.92
CA ILE A 93 5.33 11.01 9.33
C ILE A 93 4.60 12.01 8.44
N LEU A 94 3.53 11.54 7.79
CA LEU A 94 2.59 12.38 7.05
C LEU A 94 1.44 12.70 7.99
N GLN A 95 1.29 13.99 8.36
CA GLN A 95 0.39 14.40 9.43
C GLN A 95 -0.46 15.59 9.01
N VAL A 96 -1.75 15.58 9.34
CA VAL A 96 -2.68 16.69 9.19
C VAL A 96 -2.96 17.33 10.55
N ALA A 97 -2.97 18.67 10.60
CA ALA A 97 -3.52 19.38 11.73
C ALA A 97 -5.05 19.49 11.54
N VAL A 98 -5.81 18.75 12.35
CA VAL A 98 -7.29 18.70 12.28
C VAL A 98 -7.91 19.90 12.98
N SER A 99 -7.22 20.47 13.96
CA SER A 99 -7.56 21.69 14.66
C SER A 99 -6.30 22.33 15.26
N GLU A 100 -6.44 23.41 15.98
CA GLU A 100 -5.33 24.05 16.70
C GLU A 100 -4.61 23.07 17.66
N ASN A 101 -5.36 22.15 18.27
CA ASN A 101 -4.87 21.27 19.33
C ASN A 101 -4.85 19.78 18.95
N GLU A 102 -5.32 19.42 17.76
CA GLU A 102 -5.37 18.02 17.33
C GLU A 102 -4.64 17.82 16.01
N ASN A 103 -3.79 16.79 15.96
CA ASN A 103 -3.17 16.31 14.76
C ASN A 103 -3.56 14.85 14.52
N GLN A 104 -3.55 14.44 13.26
CA GLN A 104 -3.78 13.06 12.83
C GLN A 104 -2.67 12.60 11.89
N ASP A 105 -1.99 11.52 12.24
CA ASP A 105 -1.08 10.83 11.33
C ASP A 105 -1.89 10.11 10.28
N ILE A 106 -1.53 10.31 9.00
CA ILE A 106 -2.21 9.68 7.87
C ILE A 106 -1.46 8.43 7.44
N ALA A 107 -0.14 8.54 7.40
CA ALA A 107 0.78 7.48 7.02
C ALA A 107 2.18 7.78 7.53
N VAL A 108 3.05 6.78 7.51
CA VAL A 108 4.49 6.93 7.73
C VAL A 108 5.25 6.30 6.57
N ILE A 109 6.23 7.04 6.02
CA ILE A 109 7.22 6.46 5.11
C ILE A 109 8.40 6.03 5.94
N GLU A 110 8.70 4.75 5.91
CA GLU A 110 9.80 4.13 6.62
C GLU A 110 10.93 3.83 5.64
N LEU A 111 12.03 4.55 5.79
CA LEU A 111 13.25 4.39 5.00
C LEU A 111 14.35 3.82 5.89
N GLU A 112 14.92 2.70 5.49
CA GLU A 112 15.97 2.01 6.23
C GLU A 112 17.16 1.70 5.33
N LYS A 113 18.35 2.14 5.73
CA LYS A 113 19.60 1.75 5.08
C LYS A 113 19.97 0.35 5.51
N ASP A 114 20.16 -0.55 4.56
CA ASP A 114 20.49 -1.95 4.77
C ASP A 114 21.85 -2.37 4.20
N GLY A 115 22.65 -1.38 3.74
CA GLY A 115 24.00 -1.59 3.21
C GLY A 115 24.71 -0.29 2.90
N LYS A 116 25.90 -0.37 2.31
CA LYS A 116 26.74 0.81 2.00
C LYS A 116 26.07 1.74 0.99
N GLU A 117 25.44 1.17 -0.04
CA GLU A 117 24.72 1.87 -1.11
C GLU A 117 23.38 1.15 -1.36
N SER A 118 22.69 0.81 -0.27
CA SER A 118 21.43 0.08 -0.30
C SER A 118 20.51 0.59 0.78
N ALA A 119 19.26 0.84 0.38
CA ALA A 119 18.18 1.23 1.27
C ALA A 119 16.86 0.62 0.79
N ILE A 120 16.00 0.30 1.75
CA ILE A 120 14.64 -0.18 1.51
C ILE A 120 13.63 0.84 2.02
N ILE A 121 12.45 0.86 1.43
CA ILE A 121 11.39 1.81 1.76
C ILE A 121 10.03 1.14 1.74
N GLN A 122 9.20 1.50 2.69
CA GLN A 122 7.78 1.19 2.71
C GLN A 122 6.99 2.41 3.18
N ILE A 123 5.76 2.59 2.70
CA ILE A 123 4.81 3.53 3.29
C ILE A 123 3.69 2.72 3.94
N ILE A 124 3.38 3.06 5.19
CA ILE A 124 2.37 2.40 6.00
C ILE A 124 1.25 3.39 6.26
N GLY A 125 0.05 3.08 5.76
CA GLY A 125 -1.16 3.86 6.02
C GLY A 125 -1.66 3.63 7.44
N ASP A 126 -2.10 4.71 8.09
CA ASP A 126 -2.61 4.68 9.46
C ASP A 126 -3.96 3.97 9.53
N GLU A 127 -4.16 3.14 10.56
CA GLU A 127 -5.38 2.33 10.70
C GLU A 127 -6.65 3.14 10.97
N ASP A 128 -6.54 4.33 11.59
CA ASP A 128 -7.69 5.22 11.80
C ASP A 128 -8.15 5.86 10.48
N ILE A 129 -7.26 5.91 9.49
CA ILE A 129 -7.51 6.48 8.16
C ILE A 129 -7.92 5.41 7.15
N TYR A 130 -7.31 4.22 7.19
CA TYR A 130 -7.52 3.15 6.21
C TYR A 130 -8.31 1.96 6.74
N GLY A 131 -8.69 1.95 8.04
CA GLY A 131 -9.38 0.83 8.69
C GLY A 131 -8.47 -0.37 8.99
N GLU A 132 -7.28 -0.42 8.39
CA GLU A 132 -6.19 -1.36 8.69
C GLU A 132 -4.86 -0.72 8.30
N SER A 133 -3.77 -1.26 8.81
CA SER A 133 -2.43 -0.88 8.38
C SER A 133 -2.17 -1.42 6.96
N ILE A 134 -2.14 -0.53 5.97
CA ILE A 134 -1.85 -0.85 4.57
C ILE A 134 -0.40 -0.54 4.28
N ILE A 135 0.37 -1.55 3.85
CA ILE A 135 1.78 -1.39 3.51
C ILE A 135 1.92 -1.34 1.99
N VAL A 136 2.61 -0.33 1.49
CA VAL A 136 2.94 -0.18 0.07
C VAL A 136 4.45 -0.08 -0.10
N GLU A 137 4.98 -0.75 -1.12
CA GLU A 137 6.41 -0.74 -1.47
C GLU A 137 6.60 -0.65 -2.99
N PRO A 138 7.80 -0.27 -3.47
CA PRO A 138 8.13 -0.28 -4.89
C PRO A 138 7.99 -1.69 -5.48
N ASN A 139 7.48 -1.75 -6.72
CA ASN A 139 7.34 -3.02 -7.45
C ASN A 139 8.68 -3.42 -8.09
N GLY A 140 9.25 -4.53 -7.69
CA GLY A 140 10.50 -5.07 -8.24
C GLY A 140 10.38 -5.75 -9.61
N ASP A 141 9.18 -5.90 -10.15
CA ASP A 141 8.97 -6.60 -11.43
C ASP A 141 9.27 -5.74 -12.66
N GLU A 142 9.42 -4.42 -12.53
CA GLU A 142 9.76 -3.53 -13.64
C GLU A 142 11.17 -3.83 -14.22
N ASP A 143 12.12 -4.28 -13.39
CA ASP A 143 13.48 -4.63 -13.81
C ASP A 143 13.58 -6.03 -14.43
N LYS A 144 12.56 -6.88 -14.29
CA LYS A 144 12.57 -8.28 -14.77
C LYS A 144 12.08 -8.50 -16.20
N LYS A 145 11.78 -7.48 -16.98
CA LYS A 145 11.39 -7.62 -18.40
C LYS A 145 12.49 -8.16 -19.32
N SER A 146 13.67 -8.50 -18.78
CA SER A 146 14.79 -9.09 -19.49
C SER A 146 15.05 -10.51 -18.97
N ASN A 147 14.75 -11.52 -19.82
CA ASN A 147 15.29 -12.89 -19.80
C ASN A 147 14.64 -13.98 -18.93
N LYS A 148 13.31 -14.18 -18.97
CA LYS A 148 12.79 -15.53 -18.68
C LYS A 148 12.01 -16.09 -19.86
N LYS A 149 12.72 -16.77 -20.77
CA LYS A 149 12.16 -17.76 -21.73
C LYS A 149 12.30 -19.16 -21.10
N GLY A 150 11.16 -19.76 -20.72
CA GLY A 150 11.11 -21.17 -20.33
C GLY A 150 9.68 -21.59 -19.99
N PRO A 151 9.19 -22.77 -20.46
CA PRO A 151 7.81 -23.21 -20.34
C PRO A 151 7.44 -23.89 -19.00
N TYR A 152 8.28 -23.81 -17.99
CA TYR A 152 8.01 -24.34 -16.64
C TYR A 152 8.24 -23.24 -15.61
N MET A 153 7.17 -22.51 -15.27
CA MET A 153 7.14 -21.72 -14.04
C MET A 153 6.74 -22.66 -12.90
N ASP A 154 7.71 -22.97 -12.03
CA ASP A 154 7.41 -23.47 -10.70
C ASP A 154 6.70 -22.33 -9.94
N GLU A 155 5.40 -22.47 -9.64
CA GLU A 155 4.62 -21.52 -8.83
C GLU A 155 5.02 -21.59 -7.34
N GLY A 156 6.30 -21.70 -7.06
CA GLY A 156 6.89 -21.68 -5.74
C GLY A 156 7.42 -20.31 -5.42
N PHE A 157 6.75 -19.55 -4.53
CA PHE A 157 7.22 -18.29 -3.94
C PHE A 157 7.98 -17.44 -4.96
N ASP A 158 7.28 -16.60 -5.70
CA ASP A 158 7.92 -15.51 -6.40
C ASP A 158 8.87 -14.85 -5.42
N ASP A 159 10.16 -14.85 -5.72
CA ASP A 159 11.15 -14.11 -4.96
C ASP A 159 10.66 -12.68 -4.94
N ILE A 160 10.14 -12.24 -3.80
CA ILE A 160 9.69 -10.87 -3.63
C ILE A 160 10.95 -10.01 -3.77
N VAL A 161 11.09 -9.37 -4.92
CA VAL A 161 12.23 -8.53 -5.21
C VAL A 161 12.10 -7.27 -4.39
N VAL A 162 12.97 -7.14 -3.40
CA VAL A 162 13.11 -5.90 -2.64
C VAL A 162 13.87 -4.90 -3.52
N VAL A 163 13.25 -3.76 -3.79
CA VAL A 163 13.85 -2.72 -4.62
C VAL A 163 14.84 -1.91 -3.78
N ASN A 164 16.08 -1.80 -4.26
CA ASN A 164 17.04 -0.87 -3.69
C ASN A 164 16.71 0.56 -4.15
N VAL A 165 16.37 1.43 -3.20
CA VAL A 165 15.97 2.81 -3.47
C VAL A 165 17.10 3.83 -3.30
N TRP A 166 18.34 3.37 -3.12
CA TRP A 166 19.51 4.23 -2.87
C TRP A 166 19.71 5.33 -3.91
N SER A 167 19.38 5.04 -5.18
CA SER A 167 19.52 5.98 -6.28
C SER A 167 18.43 7.05 -6.37
N TRP A 168 17.40 6.99 -5.51
CA TRP A 168 16.35 8.00 -5.53
C TRP A 168 16.92 9.34 -5.05
N PRO A 169 16.57 10.47 -5.69
CA PRO A 169 17.07 11.80 -5.30
C PRO A 169 16.83 12.12 -3.83
N SER A 170 15.60 11.86 -3.32
CA SER A 170 15.28 12.05 -1.89
C SER A 170 16.17 11.22 -0.96
N VAL A 171 16.38 9.95 -1.29
CA VAL A 171 17.18 9.02 -0.48
C VAL A 171 18.66 9.45 -0.48
N SER A 172 19.18 9.80 -1.65
CA SER A 172 20.56 10.31 -1.77
C SER A 172 20.78 11.61 -0.98
N PHE A 173 19.76 12.47 -0.92
CA PHE A 173 19.80 13.70 -0.12
C PHE A 173 19.76 13.39 1.39
N ILE A 174 18.87 12.50 1.82
CA ILE A 174 18.66 12.12 3.24
C ILE A 174 19.92 11.47 3.81
N TYR A 175 20.58 10.59 3.06
CA TYR A 175 21.85 9.99 3.51
C TYR A 175 23.09 10.82 3.17
N GLY A 176 22.89 12.04 2.66
CA GLY A 176 23.97 13.00 2.41
C GLY A 176 24.51 13.62 3.70
N PRO A 177 25.77 14.12 3.69
CA PRO A 177 26.45 14.60 4.90
C PRO A 177 25.87 15.88 5.50
N VAL A 178 25.08 16.62 4.71
CA VAL A 178 24.49 17.91 5.12
C VAL A 178 23.06 17.79 5.62
N TYR A 179 22.44 16.61 5.47
CA TYR A 179 21.05 16.40 5.87
C TYR A 179 20.85 16.61 7.38
N ARG A 180 19.73 17.21 7.71
CA ARG A 180 19.19 17.29 9.08
C ARG A 180 17.74 16.83 9.04
N PRO A 181 17.25 16.06 10.03
CA PRO A 181 15.88 15.62 10.09
C PRO A 181 14.91 16.79 9.90
N TRP A 182 14.04 16.65 8.91
CA TRP A 182 13.07 17.66 8.54
C TRP A 182 11.89 17.66 9.51
N VAL A 183 11.51 18.82 9.98
CA VAL A 183 10.27 19.03 10.72
C VAL A 183 9.54 20.20 10.06
N SER A 184 8.37 19.93 9.52
CA SER A 184 7.52 20.97 8.92
C SER A 184 7.31 22.14 9.88
N PRO A 185 7.58 23.37 9.48
CA PRO A 185 7.33 24.55 10.29
C PRO A 185 5.85 24.95 10.31
N PHE A 186 5.01 24.28 9.52
CA PHE A 186 3.61 24.64 9.35
C PHE A 186 2.71 23.97 10.40
N ARG A 187 1.60 24.64 10.73
CA ARG A 187 0.63 24.18 11.72
C ARG A 187 -0.74 24.76 11.39
N TRP A 188 -1.75 24.38 12.16
CA TRP A 188 -3.11 24.89 12.03
C TRP A 188 -3.14 26.42 11.83
N ALA A 189 -3.86 26.88 10.80
CA ALA A 189 -4.00 28.26 10.38
C ALA A 189 -2.68 29.00 10.02
N PHE A 190 -1.55 28.30 10.00
CA PHE A 190 -0.26 28.84 9.59
C PHE A 190 0.35 27.95 8.51
N TYR A 191 0.09 28.30 7.26
CA TYR A 191 0.45 27.57 6.07
C TYR A 191 1.44 28.35 5.20
N PRO A 192 2.13 27.66 4.23
CA PRO A 192 2.99 28.34 3.28
C PRO A 192 2.22 29.39 2.46
N THR A 193 2.87 30.50 2.12
CA THR A 193 2.23 31.58 1.33
C THR A 193 1.86 31.16 -0.09
N TRP A 194 2.49 30.13 -0.62
CA TRP A 194 2.22 29.56 -1.94
C TRP A 194 1.03 28.59 -1.94
N TRP A 195 0.65 28.04 -0.77
CA TRP A 195 -0.43 27.07 -0.68
C TRP A 195 -1.79 27.79 -0.48
N ARG A 196 -2.79 27.25 -1.14
CA ARG A 196 -4.20 27.60 -0.92
C ARG A 196 -5.00 26.32 -0.92
N PRO A 197 -5.94 26.12 0.02
CA PRO A 197 -6.81 24.95 0.00
C PRO A 197 -7.70 24.98 -1.25
N TRP A 198 -8.03 23.82 -1.73
CA TRP A 198 -8.99 23.60 -2.80
C TRP A 198 -10.08 22.68 -2.31
N ARG A 199 -11.19 22.58 -3.06
CA ARG A 199 -12.28 21.71 -2.67
C ARG A 199 -12.00 20.26 -2.96
N PRO A 200 -12.37 19.31 -2.02
CA PRO A 200 -12.21 17.89 -2.25
C PRO A 200 -12.94 17.43 -3.51
N LEU A 201 -12.27 16.64 -4.32
CA LEU A 201 -12.87 15.92 -5.43
C LEU A 201 -13.72 14.76 -4.89
N THR A 202 -14.83 14.46 -5.57
CA THR A 202 -15.56 13.23 -5.27
C THR A 202 -14.69 12.01 -5.54
N TRP A 203 -14.95 10.89 -4.86
CA TRP A 203 -14.18 9.67 -5.05
C TRP A 203 -14.12 9.22 -6.51
N SER A 204 -15.24 9.28 -7.23
CA SER A 204 -15.32 8.89 -8.64
C SER A 204 -14.43 9.75 -9.58
N VAL A 205 -14.11 10.98 -9.19
CA VAL A 205 -13.21 11.87 -9.92
C VAL A 205 -11.76 11.68 -9.46
N PHE A 206 -11.53 11.49 -8.17
CA PHE A 206 -10.19 11.33 -7.59
C PHE A 206 -9.57 9.96 -7.89
N HIS A 207 -10.36 8.89 -7.78
CA HIS A 207 -9.89 7.51 -7.91
C HIS A 207 -9.12 7.22 -9.22
N PRO A 208 -9.55 7.66 -10.43
CA PRO A 208 -8.81 7.41 -11.66
C PRO A 208 -7.36 7.91 -11.65
N PHE A 209 -7.05 8.96 -10.90
CA PHE A 209 -5.67 9.46 -10.79
C PHE A 209 -4.76 8.49 -10.03
N ARG A 210 -5.29 7.69 -9.10
CA ARG A 210 -4.56 6.73 -8.29
C ARG A 210 -4.09 5.52 -9.10
N VAL A 211 -4.87 5.11 -10.11
CA VAL A 211 -4.58 3.90 -10.91
C VAL A 211 -3.23 3.97 -11.61
N ARG A 212 -2.76 5.16 -11.99
CA ARG A 212 -1.47 5.37 -12.67
C ARG A 212 -0.25 4.89 -11.86
N TYR A 213 -0.37 4.77 -10.55
CA TYR A 213 0.73 4.35 -9.67
C TYR A 213 0.76 2.84 -9.39
N HIS A 214 -0.27 2.09 -9.81
CA HIS A 214 -0.43 0.68 -9.47
C HIS A 214 0.63 -0.24 -10.06
N SER A 215 1.24 0.12 -11.19
CA SER A 215 2.32 -0.65 -11.80
C SER A 215 3.65 -0.48 -11.08
N ALA A 216 3.92 0.74 -10.59
CA ALA A 216 5.20 1.09 -9.97
C ALA A 216 5.26 0.72 -8.47
N PHE A 217 4.10 0.63 -7.80
CA PHE A 217 4.01 0.39 -6.36
C PHE A 217 2.91 -0.62 -6.05
N VAL A 218 3.21 -1.56 -5.16
CA VAL A 218 2.33 -2.69 -4.81
C VAL A 218 2.01 -2.73 -3.32
N ILE A 219 0.88 -3.32 -2.98
CA ILE A 219 0.56 -3.62 -1.58
C ILE A 219 1.43 -4.79 -1.13
N ALA A 220 2.28 -4.55 -0.14
CA ALA A 220 3.18 -5.53 0.42
C ALA A 220 2.48 -6.42 1.46
N PRO A 221 2.69 -7.73 1.41
CA PRO A 221 2.17 -8.64 2.44
C PRO A 221 3.05 -8.71 3.69
N ILE A 222 4.23 -8.08 3.67
CA ILE A 222 5.26 -8.18 4.72
C ILE A 222 5.75 -6.79 5.09
N HIS A 223 5.77 -6.49 6.38
CA HIS A 223 6.44 -5.32 6.92
C HIS A 223 7.93 -5.62 7.04
N ARG A 224 8.78 -4.87 6.31
CA ARG A 224 10.24 -5.07 6.24
C ARG A 224 11.00 -4.10 7.13
N THR A 225 10.50 -2.88 7.24
CA THR A 225 11.12 -1.74 7.94
C THR A 225 10.73 -1.68 9.41
N VAL A 226 10.60 -2.84 10.07
CA VAL A 226 10.10 -2.97 11.45
C VAL A 226 10.94 -2.19 12.45
N ARG A 227 12.27 -2.08 12.21
CA ARG A 227 13.16 -1.31 13.10
C ARG A 227 12.78 0.18 13.11
N VAL A 228 12.51 0.74 11.93
CA VAL A 228 12.06 2.14 11.79
C VAL A 228 10.65 2.31 12.36
N HIS A 229 9.78 1.32 12.14
CA HIS A 229 8.44 1.34 12.72
C HIS A 229 8.46 1.44 14.25
N ASN A 230 9.37 0.74 14.90
CA ASN A 230 9.51 0.77 16.36
C ASN A 230 9.93 2.16 16.88
N VAL A 231 10.53 3.00 16.04
CA VAL A 231 10.83 4.40 16.37
C VAL A 231 9.59 5.27 16.25
N TYR A 232 8.76 5.02 15.25
CA TYR A 232 7.54 5.75 14.97
C TYR A 232 6.38 5.37 15.92
N ALA A 233 6.10 4.09 16.10
CA ALA A 233 4.89 3.60 16.78
C ALA A 233 4.62 4.24 18.16
N PRO A 234 5.62 4.47 19.04
CA PRO A 234 5.39 5.16 20.32
C PRO A 234 5.06 6.66 20.18
N ARG A 235 5.29 7.23 19.01
CA ARG A 235 5.09 8.66 18.71
C ARG A 235 3.90 8.91 17.79
N ARG A 236 3.19 7.84 17.41
CA ARG A 236 1.97 7.93 16.59
C ARG A 236 0.95 8.87 17.23
N VAL A 237 0.41 9.77 16.44
CA VAL A 237 -0.60 10.74 16.87
C VAL A 237 -1.93 10.44 16.19
N SER A 238 -2.98 10.30 17.00
CA SER A 238 -4.34 10.07 16.54
C SER A 238 -5.27 11.15 17.10
N SER A 239 -6.10 11.72 16.23
CA SER A 239 -7.09 12.75 16.60
C SER A 239 -8.36 12.07 17.15
N VAL A 240 -8.79 12.52 18.32
CA VAL A 240 -10.08 12.09 18.91
C VAL A 240 -11.25 12.49 18.02
N THR A 241 -11.16 13.68 17.39
CA THR A 241 -12.18 14.19 16.47
C THR A 241 -12.30 13.29 15.24
N VAL A 242 -11.21 12.94 14.57
CA VAL A 242 -11.19 12.05 13.40
C VAL A 242 -11.71 10.67 13.77
N THR A 243 -11.17 10.08 14.85
CA THR A 243 -11.58 8.75 15.31
C THR A 243 -13.08 8.67 15.61
N ARG A 244 -13.64 9.69 16.28
CA ARG A 244 -15.07 9.76 16.59
C ARG A 244 -15.91 9.92 15.34
N ARG A 245 -15.53 10.83 14.44
CA ARG A 245 -16.26 11.16 13.20
C ARG A 245 -16.35 9.96 12.27
N HIS A 246 -15.26 9.24 12.10
CA HIS A 246 -15.18 8.09 11.20
C HIS A 246 -15.43 6.74 11.88
N SER A 247 -15.75 6.71 13.18
CA SER A 247 -15.95 5.48 13.96
C SER A 247 -16.95 4.49 13.33
N THR A 248 -18.05 4.99 12.78
CA THR A 248 -19.06 4.16 12.10
C THR A 248 -18.51 3.53 10.84
N ALA A 249 -17.79 4.31 10.01
CA ALA A 249 -17.17 3.80 8.79
C ALA A 249 -16.10 2.75 9.09
N VAL A 250 -15.20 3.03 10.07
CA VAL A 250 -14.16 2.09 10.52
C VAL A 250 -14.78 0.80 11.10
N ASN A 251 -15.82 0.92 11.93
CA ASN A 251 -16.51 -0.26 12.50
C ASN A 251 -17.24 -1.10 11.44
N ASN A 252 -17.71 -0.48 10.37
CA ASN A 252 -18.35 -1.17 9.25
C ASN A 252 -17.33 -1.76 8.27
N TYR A 253 -16.11 -1.20 8.22
CA TYR A 253 -15.00 -1.73 7.46
C TYR A 253 -14.25 -2.74 8.30
N ARG A 254 -14.50 -4.03 8.07
CA ARG A 254 -13.85 -5.12 8.81
C ARG A 254 -13.10 -6.03 7.88
N VAL A 255 -11.82 -6.19 8.16
CA VAL A 255 -10.98 -7.19 7.51
C VAL A 255 -10.84 -8.38 8.43
N THR A 256 -11.41 -9.52 8.04
CA THR A 256 -11.27 -10.77 8.78
C THR A 256 -10.30 -11.68 8.05
N ARG A 257 -9.17 -12.00 8.68
CA ARG A 257 -8.20 -12.97 8.15
C ARG A 257 -8.25 -14.25 8.97
N LYS A 258 -8.56 -15.36 8.31
CA LYS A 258 -8.50 -16.69 8.91
C LYS A 258 -7.44 -17.52 8.21
N THR A 259 -6.43 -17.94 8.97
CA THR A 259 -5.38 -18.86 8.47
C THR A 259 -5.61 -20.24 9.05
N THR A 260 -5.71 -21.25 8.20
CA THR A 260 -5.77 -22.66 8.58
C THR A 260 -4.54 -23.37 8.02
N THR A 261 -3.74 -23.99 8.90
CA THR A 261 -2.59 -24.80 8.48
C THR A 261 -2.96 -26.29 8.68
N VAL A 262 -2.74 -27.08 7.64
CA VAL A 262 -2.98 -28.53 7.67
C VAL A 262 -1.64 -29.21 7.39
N HIS A 263 -1.23 -30.09 8.30
CA HIS A 263 -0.07 -30.96 8.14
C HIS A 263 -0.55 -32.39 7.90
N ALA A 264 -0.19 -33.00 6.79
CA ALA A 264 -0.51 -34.36 6.50
C ALA A 264 0.77 -35.16 6.22
N ARG A 265 0.87 -36.36 6.79
CA ARG A 265 1.95 -37.34 6.52
C ARG A 265 1.38 -38.48 5.76
N GLY A 266 2.04 -38.83 4.64
CA GLY A 266 1.73 -40.01 3.88
C GLY A 266 2.36 -41.29 4.47
N PRO A 267 1.83 -42.47 4.16
CA PRO A 267 2.30 -43.73 4.71
C PRO A 267 3.75 -44.09 4.32
N GLN A 268 4.32 -43.42 3.34
CA GLN A 268 5.70 -43.62 2.86
C GLN A 268 6.64 -42.46 3.25
N GLY A 269 6.36 -41.75 4.34
CA GLY A 269 7.22 -40.68 4.90
C GLY A 269 7.14 -39.32 4.20
N GLY A 270 6.41 -39.19 3.10
CA GLY A 270 6.16 -37.89 2.48
C GLY A 270 5.27 -37.02 3.36
N HIS A 271 5.51 -35.71 3.39
CA HIS A 271 4.67 -34.75 4.10
C HIS A 271 4.12 -33.68 3.16
N VAL A 272 2.91 -33.22 3.48
CA VAL A 272 2.24 -32.13 2.79
C VAL A 272 1.80 -31.10 3.82
N ASP A 273 2.31 -29.89 3.67
CA ASP A 273 1.90 -28.73 4.46
C ASP A 273 1.04 -27.83 3.60
N ALA A 274 -0.20 -27.62 3.98
CA ALA A 274 -1.10 -26.71 3.30
C ALA A 274 -1.46 -25.55 4.23
N LYS A 275 -1.19 -24.33 3.78
CA LYS A 275 -1.60 -23.10 4.46
C LYS A 275 -2.68 -22.40 3.64
N ARG A 276 -3.87 -22.33 4.19
CA ARG A 276 -5.00 -21.61 3.59
C ARG A 276 -5.25 -20.31 4.36
N THR A 277 -5.10 -19.17 3.71
CA THR A 277 -5.44 -17.87 4.27
C THR A 277 -6.67 -17.33 3.56
N THR A 278 -7.73 -17.06 4.30
CA THR A 278 -8.95 -16.41 3.81
C THR A 278 -9.00 -15.01 4.41
N THR A 279 -9.00 -14.01 3.55
CA THR A 279 -9.22 -12.61 3.90
C THR A 279 -10.63 -12.26 3.46
N LYS A 280 -11.45 -11.78 4.38
CA LYS A 280 -12.79 -11.23 4.10
C LYS A 280 -12.74 -9.74 4.44
N VAL A 281 -13.03 -8.91 3.47
CA VAL A 281 -13.19 -7.46 3.64
C VAL A 281 -14.68 -7.17 3.55
N THR A 282 -15.23 -6.48 4.55
CA THR A 282 -16.63 -6.05 4.53
C THR A 282 -16.64 -4.52 4.49
N GLY A 283 -17.14 -3.96 3.41
CA GLY A 283 -17.29 -2.52 3.24
C GLY A 283 -18.47 -1.95 4.01
N PRO A 284 -18.56 -0.62 4.14
CA PRO A 284 -19.54 0.09 4.96
C PRO A 284 -21.01 -0.14 4.54
N ARG A 285 -21.26 -0.58 3.30
CA ARG A 285 -22.59 -0.93 2.79
C ARG A 285 -22.95 -2.41 2.99
N GLY A 286 -22.16 -3.16 3.77
CA GLY A 286 -22.37 -4.59 4.00
C GLY A 286 -21.88 -5.50 2.85
N ASN A 287 -21.41 -4.94 1.75
CA ASN A 287 -20.79 -5.71 0.67
C ASN A 287 -19.50 -6.35 1.17
N SER A 288 -19.28 -7.62 0.85
CA SER A 288 -18.06 -8.30 1.28
C SER A 288 -17.34 -8.95 0.10
N ALA A 289 -16.06 -8.73 0.01
CA ALA A 289 -15.14 -9.45 -0.86
C ALA A 289 -14.39 -10.52 -0.05
N LYS A 290 -14.19 -11.70 -0.65
CA LYS A 290 -13.48 -12.80 -0.02
C LYS A 290 -12.37 -13.28 -0.94
N VAL A 291 -11.14 -13.20 -0.45
CA VAL A 291 -9.95 -13.72 -1.13
C VAL A 291 -9.42 -14.91 -0.36
N THR A 292 -9.21 -16.02 -1.04
CA THR A 292 -8.62 -17.23 -0.45
C THR A 292 -7.34 -17.58 -1.17
N LYS A 293 -6.20 -17.54 -0.46
CA LYS A 293 -4.91 -18.04 -0.94
C LYS A 293 -4.63 -19.37 -0.28
N THR A 294 -4.32 -20.41 -1.09
CA THR A 294 -3.87 -21.70 -0.58
C THR A 294 -2.43 -21.93 -1.05
N LYS A 295 -1.53 -22.15 -0.10
CA LYS A 295 -0.15 -22.56 -0.38
C LYS A 295 -0.01 -24.02 0.03
N VAL A 296 0.51 -24.85 -0.87
CA VAL A 296 0.77 -26.28 -0.60
C VAL A 296 2.26 -26.53 -0.78
N LYS A 297 2.93 -27.00 0.27
CA LYS A 297 4.33 -27.43 0.22
C LYS A 297 4.37 -28.94 0.36
N ARG A 298 5.03 -29.60 -0.58
CA ARG A 298 5.25 -31.06 -0.54
C ARG A 298 6.73 -31.31 -0.31
N GLY A 299 7.07 -32.13 0.69
CA GLY A 299 8.43 -32.61 0.93
C GLY A 299 8.47 -34.10 0.75
N ARG A 300 9.52 -34.59 0.13
CA ARG A 300 9.90 -36.02 0.06
C ARG A 300 11.19 -36.16 0.86
N ASN A 301 11.23 -37.11 1.81
CA ASN A 301 12.49 -37.50 2.45
C ASN A 301 13.30 -38.35 1.49
#